data_9f0f07f2ea7ee2cf71f838e5b6c338f5
#
_entry.id   9f0f07f2ea7ee2cf71f838e5b6c338f5
#
_cell.length_a   1.000
_cell.length_b   1.000
_cell.length_c   1.000
_cell.angle_alpha   90.00
_cell.angle_beta   90.00
_cell.angle_gamma   90.00
#
_symmetry.space_group_name_H-M   'P 1'
#
loop_
_entity.id
_entity.type
_entity.pdbx_description
1 polymer ?
#
loop_
_entity_poly.entity_id
_entity_poly.type
_entity_poly.pdbx_seq_one_letter_code
_entity_poly.pdbx_strand_id
1 'polypeptide(L)'
;VYKRQEEDEQLYAFKLVEHYERFLQSAKVANLKVGYTAEELADYTIELLRKNGFRETTYIRPIAYKDGKTVGISLHGHEDDCVVIYLQPMGKYIDKEAFKVKVSSWVRIADNMLPPRTKATAGYLNSALASFEATKNGYDEAVLLNRNGFVCEGPGENIFLYKKGKLMTPPASDDILEGITRDLVMKLAKEELGIECVEKSVARTELYNADEVFFSGTAMEVAPVVE
;
A
#
# COMPACT_ATOMS: atom_id res chain seq x y z
N VAL A 1 5.74 -5.24 -7.07
CA VAL A 1 5.38 -5.98 -8.30
C VAL A 1 6.54 -5.93 -9.28
N TYR A 2 6.82 -7.05 -9.92
CA TYR A 2 7.83 -7.23 -10.93
C TYR A 2 7.11 -7.27 -12.28
N LYS A 3 7.30 -6.26 -13.13
CA LYS A 3 6.52 -6.08 -14.36
C LYS A 3 7.39 -6.25 -15.59
N ARG A 4 6.81 -6.86 -16.64
CA ARG A 4 7.41 -6.93 -17.97
C ARG A 4 7.20 -5.59 -18.70
N GLN A 5 8.26 -5.09 -19.33
CA GLN A 5 8.19 -4.02 -20.31
C GLN A 5 8.04 -4.62 -21.71
N GLU A 6 7.16 -4.04 -22.53
CA GLU A 6 6.90 -4.56 -23.87
C GLU A 6 8.04 -4.25 -24.85
N GLU A 7 8.75 -3.13 -24.63
CA GLU A 7 9.78 -2.63 -25.55
C GLU A 7 11.03 -3.52 -25.63
N ASP A 8 11.45 -4.14 -24.53
CA ASP A 8 12.68 -4.93 -24.46
C ASP A 8 12.47 -6.35 -23.92
N GLU A 9 11.23 -6.73 -23.63
CA GLU A 9 10.84 -8.01 -23.03
C GLU A 9 11.50 -8.32 -21.68
N GLN A 10 12.10 -7.30 -21.03
CA GLN A 10 12.71 -7.44 -19.71
C GLN A 10 11.67 -7.25 -18.60
N LEU A 11 11.98 -7.82 -17.44
CA LEU A 11 11.20 -7.66 -16.23
C LEU A 11 11.92 -6.70 -15.27
N TYR A 12 11.22 -5.69 -14.79
CA TYR A 12 11.78 -4.68 -13.91
C TYR A 12 11.09 -4.68 -12.54
N ALA A 13 11.90 -4.67 -11.48
CA ALA A 13 11.44 -4.45 -10.11
C ALA A 13 11.66 -2.98 -9.73
N PHE A 14 10.62 -2.16 -9.92
CA PHE A 14 10.71 -0.74 -9.69
C PHE A 14 10.67 -0.42 -8.19
N LYS A 15 11.59 0.42 -7.72
CA LYS A 15 11.70 0.87 -6.31
C LYS A 15 11.75 -0.28 -5.30
N LEU A 16 12.47 -1.35 -5.63
CA LEU A 16 12.53 -2.55 -4.79
C LEU A 16 13.23 -2.27 -3.45
N VAL A 17 14.30 -1.47 -3.46
CA VAL A 17 15.05 -1.08 -2.25
C VAL A 17 14.15 -0.26 -1.32
N GLU A 18 13.45 0.76 -1.83
CA GLU A 18 12.54 1.58 -1.04
C GLU A 18 11.40 0.77 -0.43
N HIS A 19 10.95 -0.28 -1.11
CA HIS A 19 9.99 -1.22 -0.54
C HIS A 19 10.57 -1.99 0.64
N TYR A 20 11.85 -2.38 0.57
CA TYR A 20 12.53 -3.06 1.68
C TYR A 20 12.91 -2.12 2.81
N GLU A 21 13.26 -0.88 2.54
CA GLU A 21 13.43 0.15 3.58
C GLU A 21 12.15 0.30 4.43
N ARG A 22 10.99 0.45 3.77
CA ARG A 22 9.70 0.50 4.47
C ARG A 22 9.37 -0.82 5.20
N PHE A 23 9.72 -1.96 4.62
CA PHE A 23 9.56 -3.27 5.26
C PHE A 23 10.37 -3.34 6.57
N LEU A 24 11.64 -2.90 6.55
CA LEU A 24 12.50 -2.85 7.73
C LEU A 24 12.00 -1.86 8.78
N GLN A 25 11.47 -0.70 8.37
CA GLN A 25 10.80 0.24 9.27
C GLN A 25 9.58 -0.40 9.94
N SER A 26 8.75 -1.11 9.18
CA SER A 26 7.61 -1.86 9.71
C SER A 26 8.03 -2.96 10.68
N ALA A 27 9.08 -3.70 10.35
CA ALA A 27 9.67 -4.73 11.21
C ALA A 27 10.15 -4.14 12.54
N LYS A 28 10.81 -2.97 12.51
CA LYS A 28 11.27 -2.26 13.71
C LYS A 28 10.12 -1.90 14.65
N VAL A 29 9.00 -1.40 14.13
CA VAL A 29 7.80 -1.07 14.93
C VAL A 29 7.22 -2.34 15.57
N ALA A 30 7.21 -3.46 14.84
CA ALA A 30 6.76 -4.77 15.33
C ALA A 30 7.78 -5.48 16.24
N ASN A 31 8.89 -4.80 16.61
CA ASN A 31 10.01 -5.37 17.37
C ASN A 31 10.57 -6.66 16.75
N LEU A 32 10.70 -6.69 15.42
CA LEU A 32 11.34 -7.74 14.66
C LEU A 32 12.78 -7.34 14.31
N LYS A 33 13.74 -8.19 14.61
CA LYS A 33 15.16 -7.99 14.30
C LYS A 33 15.49 -8.67 12.98
N VAL A 34 15.25 -7.98 11.89
CA VAL A 34 15.64 -8.45 10.55
C VAL A 34 17.14 -8.23 10.37
N GLY A 35 17.90 -9.31 10.23
CA GLY A 35 19.37 -9.28 10.14
C GLY A 35 19.92 -8.97 8.74
N TYR A 36 19.13 -8.29 7.88
CA TYR A 36 19.49 -7.97 6.49
C TYR A 36 19.27 -6.50 6.21
N THR A 37 20.05 -5.94 5.28
CA THR A 37 19.81 -4.59 4.73
C THR A 37 18.72 -4.63 3.66
N ALA A 38 18.23 -3.46 3.25
CA ALA A 38 17.26 -3.35 2.16
C ALA A 38 17.83 -3.83 0.82
N GLU A 39 19.09 -3.53 0.57
CA GLU A 39 19.82 -3.92 -0.63
C GLU A 39 20.02 -5.44 -0.67
N GLU A 40 20.43 -6.07 0.43
CA GLU A 40 20.59 -7.53 0.50
C GLU A 40 19.25 -8.25 0.23
N LEU A 41 18.16 -7.76 0.81
CA LEU A 41 16.82 -8.33 0.56
C LEU A 41 16.38 -8.12 -0.90
N ALA A 42 16.73 -6.99 -1.51
CA ALA A 42 16.48 -6.74 -2.92
C ALA A 42 17.28 -7.71 -3.80
N ASP A 43 18.56 -7.92 -3.51
CA ASP A 43 19.42 -8.85 -4.26
C ASP A 43 18.91 -10.30 -4.15
N TYR A 44 18.53 -10.76 -2.95
CA TYR A 44 17.92 -12.08 -2.75
C TYR A 44 16.60 -12.23 -3.52
N THR A 45 15.81 -11.17 -3.59
CA THR A 45 14.57 -11.17 -4.37
C THR A 45 14.83 -11.34 -5.87
N ILE A 46 15.81 -10.60 -6.39
CA ILE A 46 16.20 -10.73 -7.82
C ILE A 46 16.77 -12.13 -8.11
N GLU A 47 17.60 -12.66 -7.21
CA GLU A 47 18.11 -14.04 -7.34
C GLU A 47 16.96 -15.05 -7.33
N LEU A 48 15.99 -14.90 -6.43
CA LEU A 48 14.83 -15.77 -6.33
C LEU A 48 13.98 -15.71 -7.60
N LEU A 49 13.75 -14.52 -8.17
CA LEU A 49 13.03 -14.32 -9.44
C LEU A 49 13.75 -15.05 -10.59
N ARG A 50 15.07 -14.90 -10.69
CA ARG A 50 15.90 -15.56 -11.70
C ARG A 50 15.85 -17.08 -11.58
N LYS A 51 15.95 -17.62 -10.35
CA LYS A 51 15.88 -19.08 -10.09
C LYS A 51 14.52 -19.67 -10.46
N ASN A 52 13.43 -18.92 -10.30
CA ASN A 52 12.10 -19.37 -10.68
C ASN A 52 11.82 -19.23 -12.18
N GLY A 53 12.60 -18.44 -12.91
CA GLY A 53 12.49 -18.29 -14.35
C GLY A 53 11.17 -17.64 -14.81
N PHE A 54 10.51 -16.87 -13.95
CA PHE A 54 9.28 -16.17 -14.31
C PHE A 54 9.55 -15.12 -15.39
N ARG A 55 8.66 -15.08 -16.39
CA ARG A 55 8.70 -14.13 -17.51
C ARG A 55 7.42 -13.31 -17.63
N GLU A 56 6.66 -13.23 -16.57
CA GLU A 56 5.39 -12.53 -16.48
C GLU A 56 5.33 -11.66 -15.23
N THR A 57 4.37 -10.75 -15.15
CA THR A 57 4.13 -9.94 -13.96
C THR A 57 4.05 -10.83 -12.74
N THR A 58 4.90 -10.57 -11.76
CA THR A 58 5.05 -11.41 -10.57
C THR A 58 4.86 -10.57 -9.31
N TYR A 59 3.99 -11.05 -8.43
CA TYR A 59 3.82 -10.48 -7.11
C TYR A 59 4.93 -10.95 -6.18
N ILE A 60 5.58 -10.01 -5.50
CA ILE A 60 6.64 -10.26 -4.53
C ILE A 60 6.07 -9.97 -3.15
N ARG A 61 6.11 -10.95 -2.25
CA ARG A 61 5.65 -10.76 -0.86
C ARG A 61 6.72 -11.18 0.14
N PRO A 62 7.48 -10.22 0.70
CA PRO A 62 8.27 -10.45 1.89
C PRO A 62 7.36 -10.46 3.12
N ILE A 63 7.66 -11.35 4.07
CA ILE A 63 7.03 -11.44 5.38
C ILE A 63 8.13 -11.58 6.42
N ALA A 64 8.12 -10.71 7.44
CA ALA A 64 8.91 -10.89 8.65
C ALA A 64 7.97 -11.31 9.79
N TYR A 65 8.40 -12.28 10.58
CA TYR A 65 7.60 -12.81 11.68
C TYR A 65 8.49 -13.37 12.79
N LYS A 66 7.91 -13.52 13.96
CA LYS A 66 8.57 -14.21 15.08
C LYS A 66 8.33 -15.72 14.96
N ASP A 67 9.41 -16.49 14.87
CA ASP A 67 9.38 -17.95 14.87
C ASP A 67 9.63 -18.48 16.29
N GLY A 68 8.74 -18.12 17.21
CA GLY A 68 8.83 -18.53 18.60
C GLY A 68 8.22 -19.90 18.86
N LYS A 69 8.91 -20.73 19.63
CA LYS A 69 8.43 -22.03 20.09
C LYS A 69 7.48 -21.92 21.29
N THR A 70 7.20 -20.72 21.77
CA THR A 70 6.37 -20.45 22.94
C THR A 70 5.04 -19.83 22.54
N VAL A 71 3.97 -20.18 23.25
CA VAL A 71 2.65 -19.57 23.09
C VAL A 71 2.57 -18.34 24.02
N GLY A 72 2.21 -17.18 23.46
CA GLY A 72 2.05 -15.95 24.24
C GLY A 72 1.92 -14.72 23.36
N ILE A 73 1.57 -13.58 23.99
CA ILE A 73 1.41 -12.28 23.33
C ILE A 73 2.65 -11.38 23.50
N SER A 74 3.69 -11.86 24.18
CA SER A 74 4.90 -11.08 24.41
C SER A 74 5.70 -10.90 23.14
N LEU A 75 6.20 -9.68 22.92
CA LEU A 75 7.18 -9.38 21.89
C LEU A 75 8.62 -9.60 22.35
N HIS A 76 8.82 -10.02 23.61
CA HIS A 76 10.13 -10.32 24.20
C HIS A 76 10.37 -11.83 24.26
N GLY A 77 11.63 -12.26 24.33
CA GLY A 77 12.01 -13.65 24.53
C GLY A 77 11.84 -14.56 23.32
N HIS A 78 11.58 -13.99 22.15
CA HIS A 78 11.62 -14.70 20.88
C HIS A 78 12.94 -14.32 20.19
N GLU A 79 13.90 -15.24 20.16
CA GLU A 79 15.23 -14.97 19.63
C GLU A 79 15.30 -15.14 18.10
N ASP A 80 14.35 -15.87 17.53
CA ASP A 80 14.34 -16.23 16.12
C ASP A 80 13.31 -15.39 15.36
N ASP A 81 13.79 -14.30 14.77
CA ASP A 81 13.00 -13.52 13.81
C ASP A 81 13.31 -13.99 12.39
N CYS A 82 12.28 -14.36 11.65
CA CYS A 82 12.40 -14.94 10.31
C CYS A 82 11.92 -13.99 9.23
N VAL A 83 12.55 -14.09 8.06
CA VAL A 83 12.08 -13.45 6.82
C VAL A 83 11.84 -14.52 5.77
N VAL A 84 10.66 -14.48 5.16
CA VAL A 84 10.31 -15.30 4.00
C VAL A 84 9.95 -14.37 2.85
N ILE A 85 10.49 -14.65 1.67
CA ILE A 85 10.11 -13.98 0.42
C ILE A 85 9.49 -15.03 -0.48
N TYR A 86 8.23 -14.83 -0.85
CA TYR A 86 7.61 -15.70 -1.85
C TYR A 86 7.12 -14.90 -3.06
N LEU A 87 7.07 -15.59 -4.16
CA LEU A 87 6.73 -15.06 -5.47
C LEU A 87 5.48 -15.75 -5.99
N GLN A 88 4.60 -14.99 -6.60
CA GLN A 88 3.42 -15.54 -7.27
C GLN A 88 3.26 -14.88 -8.63
N PRO A 89 3.30 -15.63 -9.73
CA PRO A 89 2.90 -15.12 -11.03
C PRO A 89 1.49 -14.54 -10.94
N MET A 90 1.31 -13.35 -11.47
CA MET A 90 0.06 -12.62 -11.35
C MET A 90 -0.18 -11.87 -12.65
N GLY A 91 -1.29 -12.14 -13.28
CA GLY A 91 -1.73 -11.37 -14.44
C GLY A 91 -2.05 -9.92 -14.07
N LYS A 92 -2.84 -9.25 -14.87
CA LYS A 92 -3.33 -7.90 -14.57
C LYS A 92 -4.16 -7.95 -13.26
N TYR A 93 -3.71 -7.25 -12.23
CA TYR A 93 -4.37 -7.25 -10.91
C TYR A 93 -5.75 -6.60 -10.96
N ILE A 94 -5.88 -5.59 -11.80
CA ILE A 94 -7.12 -4.85 -12.00
C ILE A 94 -7.50 -4.94 -13.46
N ASP A 95 -8.72 -5.43 -13.71
CA ASP A 95 -9.33 -5.51 -15.04
C ASP A 95 -10.46 -4.49 -15.23
N LYS A 96 -10.34 -3.35 -14.53
CA LYS A 96 -11.30 -2.24 -14.60
C LYS A 96 -10.58 -0.94 -14.92
N GLU A 97 -11.19 -0.13 -15.77
CA GLU A 97 -10.67 1.18 -16.14
C GLU A 97 -10.94 2.24 -15.06
N ALA A 98 -12.02 2.07 -14.28
CA ALA A 98 -12.41 3.00 -13.23
C ALA A 98 -13.24 2.30 -12.14
N PHE A 99 -13.29 2.89 -10.95
CA PHE A 99 -13.88 2.32 -9.74
C PHE A 99 -15.08 3.12 -9.26
N LYS A 100 -16.12 2.39 -8.88
CA LYS A 100 -17.22 2.90 -8.04
C LYS A 100 -16.86 2.63 -6.59
N VAL A 101 -16.84 3.67 -5.75
CA VAL A 101 -16.39 3.53 -4.37
C VAL A 101 -17.43 3.96 -3.37
N LYS A 102 -17.40 3.36 -2.21
CA LYS A 102 -18.26 3.68 -1.08
C LYS A 102 -17.42 4.14 0.12
N VAL A 103 -17.84 5.24 0.76
CA VAL A 103 -17.31 5.55 2.09
C VAL A 103 -17.83 4.48 3.06
N SER A 104 -16.92 3.71 3.63
CA SER A 104 -17.25 2.60 4.53
C SER A 104 -17.81 3.09 5.86
N SER A 105 -18.62 2.25 6.50
CA SER A 105 -19.00 2.43 7.90
C SER A 105 -17.89 2.01 8.88
N TRP A 106 -16.91 1.21 8.41
CA TRP A 106 -15.73 0.87 9.18
C TRP A 106 -14.77 2.05 9.23
N VAL A 107 -14.29 2.35 10.46
CA VAL A 107 -13.30 3.40 10.70
C VAL A 107 -11.89 2.82 10.56
N ARG A 108 -10.98 3.59 9.98
CA ARG A 108 -9.56 3.21 9.88
C ARG A 108 -8.95 3.03 11.26
N ILE A 109 -8.14 1.99 11.42
CA ILE A 109 -7.40 1.75 12.66
C ILE A 109 -6.46 2.95 12.91
N ALA A 110 -6.52 3.49 14.13
CA ALA A 110 -5.69 4.62 14.51
C ALA A 110 -4.26 4.21 14.91
N ASP A 111 -3.34 5.16 14.80
CA ASP A 111 -1.91 4.93 15.05
C ASP A 111 -1.62 4.39 16.46
N ASN A 112 -2.39 4.80 17.46
CA ASN A 112 -2.28 4.32 18.84
C ASN A 112 -3.02 3.01 19.14
N MET A 113 -3.60 2.36 18.12
CA MET A 113 -4.23 1.03 18.21
C MET A 113 -3.35 -0.02 17.51
N LEU A 114 -3.14 0.17 16.21
CA LEU A 114 -2.25 -0.60 15.37
C LEU A 114 -1.69 0.34 14.29
N PRO A 115 -0.41 0.72 14.34
CA PRO A 115 0.14 1.78 13.51
C PRO A 115 -0.10 1.56 12.01
N PRO A 116 -0.86 2.42 11.30
CA PRO A 116 -1.13 2.26 9.87
C PRO A 116 0.13 2.40 9.01
N ARG A 117 1.13 3.13 9.50
CA ARG A 117 2.45 3.25 8.87
C ARG A 117 3.19 1.92 8.80
N THR A 118 2.83 0.97 9.66
CA THR A 118 3.34 -0.39 9.65
C THR A 118 2.52 -1.23 8.70
N LYS A 119 3.15 -1.77 7.66
CA LYS A 119 2.47 -2.67 6.72
C LYS A 119 2.29 -4.07 7.34
N ALA A 120 1.62 -4.13 8.50
CA ALA A 120 1.37 -5.34 9.26
C ALA A 120 0.15 -6.09 8.76
N THR A 121 0.24 -7.43 8.70
CA THR A 121 -0.89 -8.28 8.29
C THR A 121 -2.11 -8.15 9.20
N ALA A 122 -1.91 -7.85 10.49
CA ALA A 122 -2.98 -7.63 11.45
C ALA A 122 -3.92 -6.46 11.07
N GLY A 123 -3.41 -5.41 10.41
CA GLY A 123 -4.21 -4.27 9.94
C GLY A 123 -5.16 -4.61 8.78
N TYR A 124 -4.88 -5.68 8.04
CA TYR A 124 -5.66 -6.06 6.87
C TYR A 124 -7.06 -6.59 7.17
N LEU A 125 -7.35 -7.02 8.39
CA LEU A 125 -8.73 -7.38 8.75
C LEU A 125 -9.65 -6.15 8.67
N ASN A 126 -9.21 -4.99 9.16
CA ASN A 126 -9.96 -3.73 9.04
C ASN A 126 -10.19 -3.36 7.56
N SER A 127 -9.16 -3.46 6.74
CA SER A 127 -9.24 -3.23 5.29
C SER A 127 -10.21 -4.21 4.61
N ALA A 128 -10.12 -5.50 4.93
CA ALA A 128 -10.99 -6.53 4.34
C ALA A 128 -12.46 -6.35 4.71
N LEU A 129 -12.76 -5.91 5.94
CA LEU A 129 -14.13 -5.62 6.37
C LEU A 129 -14.73 -4.43 5.59
N ALA A 130 -13.94 -3.39 5.35
CA ALA A 130 -14.35 -2.22 4.57
C ALA A 130 -14.61 -2.59 3.09
N SER A 131 -13.67 -3.30 2.46
CA SER A 131 -13.81 -3.77 1.08
C SER A 131 -14.99 -4.73 0.92
N PHE A 132 -15.17 -5.66 1.86
CA PHE A 132 -16.32 -6.56 1.86
C PHE A 132 -17.66 -5.81 1.99
N GLU A 133 -17.72 -4.79 2.84
CA GLU A 133 -18.91 -3.93 2.95
C GLU A 133 -19.21 -3.24 1.62
N ALA A 134 -18.22 -2.66 0.96
CA ALA A 134 -18.36 -1.98 -0.32
C ALA A 134 -18.87 -2.94 -1.39
N THR A 135 -18.22 -4.08 -1.58
CA THR A 135 -18.61 -5.08 -2.58
C THR A 135 -20.00 -5.65 -2.34
N LYS A 136 -20.37 -5.88 -1.09
CA LYS A 136 -21.72 -6.34 -0.72
C LYS A 136 -22.82 -5.31 -1.04
N ASN A 137 -22.47 -4.03 -1.11
CA ASN A 137 -23.36 -2.93 -1.50
C ASN A 137 -23.28 -2.57 -2.99
N GLY A 138 -22.56 -3.36 -3.82
CA GLY A 138 -22.49 -3.17 -5.27
C GLY A 138 -21.43 -2.16 -5.73
N TYR A 139 -20.49 -1.78 -4.85
CA TYR A 139 -19.35 -0.95 -5.17
C TYR A 139 -18.08 -1.80 -5.41
N ASP A 140 -17.09 -1.23 -6.04
CA ASP A 140 -15.85 -1.93 -6.39
C ASP A 140 -14.83 -1.90 -5.25
N GLU A 141 -14.78 -0.77 -4.51
CA GLU A 141 -13.84 -0.60 -3.40
C GLU A 141 -14.38 0.40 -2.36
N ALA A 142 -13.71 0.47 -1.22
CA ALA A 142 -14.06 1.34 -0.11
C ALA A 142 -13.14 2.56 0.01
N VAL A 143 -13.64 3.61 0.63
CA VAL A 143 -12.84 4.69 1.22
C VAL A 143 -13.05 4.66 2.73
N LEU A 144 -11.97 4.60 3.50
CA LEU A 144 -12.02 4.66 4.96
C LEU A 144 -11.84 6.09 5.46
N LEU A 145 -12.55 6.42 6.52
CA LEU A 145 -12.36 7.64 7.29
C LEU A 145 -11.67 7.29 8.62
N ASN A 146 -10.91 8.24 9.18
CA ASN A 146 -10.41 8.12 10.55
C ASN A 146 -11.51 8.43 11.58
N ARG A 147 -11.20 8.26 12.86
CA ARG A 147 -12.14 8.54 13.96
C ARG A 147 -12.61 9.99 14.05
N ASN A 148 -11.92 10.93 13.40
CA ASN A 148 -12.29 12.33 13.35
C ASN A 148 -13.15 12.67 12.11
N GLY A 149 -13.45 11.67 11.26
CA GLY A 149 -14.26 11.83 10.06
C GLY A 149 -13.49 12.35 8.84
N PHE A 150 -12.15 12.44 8.91
CA PHE A 150 -11.32 12.76 7.74
C PHE A 150 -11.05 11.53 6.89
N VAL A 151 -10.94 11.73 5.60
CA VAL A 151 -10.55 10.71 4.63
C VAL A 151 -9.16 10.21 4.92
N CYS A 152 -8.97 8.89 4.94
CA CYS A 152 -7.68 8.24 5.08
C CYS A 152 -7.18 7.71 3.74
N GLU A 153 -7.65 6.55 3.38
CA GLU A 153 -7.17 5.77 2.23
C GLU A 153 -8.21 4.70 1.84
N GLY A 154 -7.97 3.98 0.75
CA GLY A 154 -8.67 2.74 0.47
C GLY A 154 -8.16 1.57 1.32
N PRO A 155 -8.74 0.37 1.20
CA PRO A 155 -8.32 -0.83 1.94
C PRO A 155 -6.87 -1.25 1.72
N GLY A 156 -6.32 -1.02 0.55
CA GLY A 156 -4.94 -1.35 0.18
C GLY A 156 -4.22 -0.26 -0.64
N GLU A 157 -4.83 0.90 -0.82
CA GLU A 157 -4.43 1.99 -1.70
C GLU A 157 -4.50 3.35 -0.99
N ASN A 158 -3.60 4.26 -1.34
CA ASN A 158 -3.75 5.67 -0.98
C ASN A 158 -4.74 6.38 -1.92
N ILE A 159 -5.32 7.47 -1.48
CA ILE A 159 -6.30 8.25 -2.24
C ILE A 159 -5.78 9.66 -2.54
N PHE A 160 -6.11 10.14 -3.73
CA PHE A 160 -5.84 11.49 -4.20
C PHE A 160 -7.11 12.15 -4.70
N LEU A 161 -7.19 13.46 -4.50
CA LEU A 161 -8.25 14.32 -5.00
C LEU A 161 -7.61 15.44 -5.83
N TYR A 162 -8.14 15.68 -7.01
CA TYR A 162 -7.77 16.84 -7.81
C TYR A 162 -8.90 17.87 -7.78
N LYS A 163 -8.55 19.12 -7.52
CA LYS A 163 -9.51 20.21 -7.49
C LYS A 163 -8.85 21.55 -7.81
N LYS A 164 -9.43 22.27 -8.76
CA LYS A 164 -9.00 23.64 -9.13
C LYS A 164 -7.49 23.76 -9.36
N GLY A 165 -6.91 22.82 -10.10
CA GLY A 165 -5.49 22.83 -10.45
C GLY A 165 -4.53 22.32 -9.37
N LYS A 166 -5.03 21.80 -8.25
CA LYS A 166 -4.23 21.27 -7.15
C LYS A 166 -4.54 19.80 -6.90
N LEU A 167 -3.51 19.03 -6.64
CA LEU A 167 -3.62 17.66 -6.16
C LEU A 167 -3.56 17.65 -4.64
N MET A 168 -4.43 16.89 -4.00
CA MET A 168 -4.50 16.75 -2.54
C MET A 168 -4.47 15.27 -2.16
N THR A 169 -3.82 14.97 -1.05
CA THR A 169 -3.82 13.62 -0.46
C THR A 169 -3.79 13.74 1.06
N PRO A 170 -4.43 12.82 1.80
CA PRO A 170 -4.35 12.80 3.26
C PRO A 170 -2.91 12.69 3.75
N PRO A 171 -2.53 13.41 4.84
CA PRO A 171 -1.22 13.31 5.45
C PRO A 171 -1.07 12.01 6.25
N ALA A 172 0.16 11.64 6.56
CA ALA A 172 0.43 10.45 7.37
C ALA A 172 -0.19 10.49 8.78
N SER A 173 -0.49 11.68 9.30
CA SER A 173 -1.20 11.87 10.58
C SER A 173 -2.68 11.47 10.53
N ASP A 174 -3.25 11.26 9.36
CA ASP A 174 -4.64 10.85 9.18
C ASP A 174 -4.77 9.32 9.02
N ASP A 175 -3.93 8.57 9.73
CA ASP A 175 -3.99 7.11 9.84
C ASP A 175 -3.82 6.36 8.49
N ILE A 176 -2.95 6.85 7.62
CA ILE A 176 -2.63 6.21 6.33
C ILE A 176 -1.30 5.44 6.36
N LEU A 177 -1.12 4.53 5.40
CA LEU A 177 0.19 3.99 5.05
C LEU A 177 0.92 4.99 4.13
N GLU A 178 2.19 5.27 4.42
CA GLU A 178 3.07 6.07 3.56
C GLU A 178 3.46 5.23 2.33
N GLY A 179 2.63 5.32 1.27
CA GLY A 179 2.76 4.50 0.07
C GLY A 179 3.92 4.95 -0.82
N ILE A 180 4.71 4.00 -1.34
CA ILE A 180 5.80 4.31 -2.29
C ILE A 180 5.25 4.82 -3.61
N THR A 181 4.11 4.27 -4.06
CA THR A 181 3.40 4.80 -5.24
C THR A 181 2.83 6.17 -4.96
N ARG A 182 2.31 6.43 -3.74
CA ARG A 182 1.85 7.75 -3.33
C ARG A 182 2.96 8.80 -3.44
N ASP A 183 4.13 8.51 -2.89
CA ASP A 183 5.30 9.40 -2.97
C ASP A 183 5.70 9.67 -4.43
N LEU A 184 5.72 8.63 -5.26
CA LEU A 184 6.00 8.77 -6.68
C LEU A 184 4.98 9.66 -7.40
N VAL A 185 3.68 9.48 -7.14
CA VAL A 185 2.62 10.30 -7.74
C VAL A 185 2.80 11.77 -7.38
N MET A 186 3.08 12.08 -6.10
CA MET A 186 3.33 13.45 -5.65
C MET A 186 4.54 14.07 -6.38
N LYS A 187 5.62 13.30 -6.51
CA LYS A 187 6.83 13.72 -7.21
C LYS A 187 6.56 14.01 -8.70
N LEU A 188 5.98 13.06 -9.41
CA LEU A 188 5.69 13.18 -10.84
C LEU A 188 4.67 14.28 -11.13
N ALA A 189 3.64 14.45 -10.31
CA ALA A 189 2.69 15.55 -10.45
C ALA A 189 3.40 16.91 -10.45
N LYS A 190 4.35 17.09 -9.54
CA LYS A 190 5.13 18.31 -9.43
C LYS A 190 6.16 18.49 -10.56
N GLU A 191 6.96 17.45 -10.81
CA GLU A 191 8.14 17.53 -11.69
C GLU A 191 7.76 17.48 -13.18
N GLU A 192 6.79 16.64 -13.55
CA GLU A 192 6.43 16.37 -14.93
C GLU A 192 5.19 17.18 -15.39
N LEU A 193 4.23 17.41 -14.48
CA LEU A 193 2.98 18.07 -14.81
C LEU A 193 2.86 19.50 -14.27
N GLY A 194 3.79 19.94 -13.41
CA GLY A 194 3.73 21.24 -12.75
C GLY A 194 2.53 21.40 -11.80
N ILE A 195 1.92 20.30 -11.37
CA ILE A 195 0.77 20.30 -10.47
C ILE A 195 1.25 20.29 -9.03
N GLU A 196 0.86 21.31 -8.25
CA GLU A 196 1.13 21.36 -6.81
C GLU A 196 0.37 20.24 -6.09
N CYS A 197 1.09 19.40 -5.34
CA CYS A 197 0.50 18.40 -4.47
C CYS A 197 0.55 18.85 -3.02
N VAL A 198 -0.60 18.84 -2.32
CA VAL A 198 -0.75 19.29 -0.95
C VAL A 198 -1.17 18.12 -0.07
N GLU A 199 -0.39 17.85 0.96
CA GLU A 199 -0.80 16.96 2.05
C GLU A 199 -1.66 17.73 3.05
N LYS A 200 -2.93 17.36 3.16
CA LYS A 200 -3.87 17.98 4.10
C LYS A 200 -4.94 16.98 4.53
N SER A 201 -5.49 17.19 5.73
CA SER A 201 -6.71 16.47 6.12
C SER A 201 -7.85 16.81 5.18
N VAL A 202 -8.49 15.79 4.64
CA VAL A 202 -9.56 15.87 3.67
C VAL A 202 -10.89 15.53 4.35
N ALA A 203 -11.81 16.49 4.39
CA ALA A 203 -13.14 16.22 4.91
C ALA A 203 -13.93 15.31 3.95
N ARG A 204 -14.80 14.45 4.49
CA ARG A 204 -15.64 13.53 3.68
C ARG A 204 -16.33 14.24 2.51
N THR A 205 -16.88 15.44 2.74
CA THR A 205 -17.60 16.17 1.70
C THR A 205 -16.71 16.74 0.59
N GLU A 206 -15.41 16.79 0.80
CA GLU A 206 -14.47 17.18 -0.26
C GLU A 206 -14.39 16.12 -1.36
N LEU A 207 -14.61 14.83 -1.04
CA LEU A 207 -14.72 13.77 -2.04
C LEU A 207 -15.82 14.07 -3.06
N TYR A 208 -17.00 14.53 -2.60
CA TYR A 208 -18.16 14.80 -3.46
C TYR A 208 -17.99 16.08 -4.31
N ASN A 209 -17.05 16.94 -3.94
CA ASN A 209 -16.80 18.22 -4.62
C ASN A 209 -15.44 18.24 -5.33
N ALA A 210 -14.73 17.12 -5.38
CA ALA A 210 -13.51 16.99 -6.18
C ALA A 210 -13.84 17.02 -7.67
N ASP A 211 -12.92 17.54 -8.48
CA ASP A 211 -13.04 17.48 -9.94
C ASP A 211 -12.68 16.05 -10.41
N GLU A 212 -11.66 15.44 -9.74
CA GLU A 212 -11.25 14.05 -9.97
C GLU A 212 -10.79 13.40 -8.66
N VAL A 213 -10.98 12.08 -8.55
CA VAL A 213 -10.49 11.24 -7.46
C VAL A 213 -9.84 10.00 -8.05
N PHE A 214 -8.73 9.55 -7.47
CA PHE A 214 -8.09 8.31 -7.87
C PHE A 214 -7.38 7.63 -6.71
N PHE A 215 -7.20 6.32 -6.82
CA PHE A 215 -6.37 5.52 -5.94
C PHE A 215 -4.96 5.36 -6.48
N SER A 216 -4.00 5.14 -5.58
CA SER A 216 -2.64 4.77 -5.94
C SER A 216 -2.10 3.64 -5.07
N GLY A 217 -1.43 2.67 -5.69
CA GLY A 217 -0.84 1.55 -4.96
C GLY A 217 0.03 0.68 -5.87
N THR A 218 0.90 -0.14 -5.28
CA THR A 218 1.84 -0.96 -6.06
C THR A 218 1.14 -1.96 -6.99
N ALA A 219 0.04 -2.57 -6.56
CA ALA A 219 -0.76 -3.48 -7.38
C ALA A 219 -1.90 -2.74 -8.10
N MET A 220 -2.48 -1.73 -7.44
CA MET A 220 -3.54 -0.87 -7.96
C MET A 220 -3.04 0.07 -9.08
N GLU A 221 -1.76 0.40 -9.10
CA GLU A 221 -1.18 1.44 -9.96
C GLU A 221 -1.82 2.81 -9.70
N VAL A 222 -2.39 3.43 -10.72
CA VAL A 222 -3.24 4.63 -10.61
C VAL A 222 -4.61 4.25 -11.16
N ALA A 223 -5.62 4.30 -10.30
CA ALA A 223 -6.97 3.83 -10.62
C ALA A 223 -8.00 4.94 -10.41
N PRO A 224 -8.62 5.45 -11.48
CA PRO A 224 -9.63 6.50 -11.39
C PRO A 224 -10.88 6.04 -10.62
N VAL A 225 -11.49 6.98 -9.89
CA VAL A 225 -12.78 6.81 -9.23
C VAL A 225 -13.82 7.61 -10.01
N VAL A 226 -14.96 6.98 -10.35
CA VAL A 226 -16.03 7.60 -11.15
C VAL A 226 -17.34 7.76 -10.39
N GLU A 227 -17.52 7.10 -9.27
CA GLU A 227 -18.68 7.22 -8.38
C GLU A 227 -18.28 6.88 -6.95
#